data_91325c4f682bfd73329ad9edb0ecb2f2
#
_entry.id   91325c4f682bfd73329ad9edb0ecb2f2
#
_cell.length_a   1.000
_cell.length_b   1.000
_cell.length_c   1.000
_cell.angle_alpha   90.00
_cell.angle_beta   90.00
_cell.angle_gamma   90.00
#
_symmetry.space_group_name_H-M   'P 1'
#
loop_
_entity.id
_entity.type
_entity.pdbx_description
1 polymer ?
#
loop_
_entity_poly.entity_id
_entity_poly.type
_entity_poly.pdbx_seq_one_letter_code
_entity_poly.pdbx_strand_id
1 'polypeptide(L)' 'MKKHSVKIAGHPTSISLENEFWAVVKRICKEKKISINAYVTELEKEHPENLSGMLRLEVLRYYQRKLGEIK' A
#
# COMPACT_ATOMS: atom_id res chain seq x y z
N MET A 1 -14.12 5.96 3.94
CA MET A 1 -12.81 5.29 4.01
C MET A 1 -12.96 3.90 4.60
N LYS A 2 -12.16 2.97 4.13
CA LYS A 2 -12.14 1.62 4.65
C LYS A 2 -10.90 1.38 5.49
N LYS A 3 -11.10 0.78 6.65
CA LYS A 3 -10.03 0.49 7.60
C LYS A 3 -9.57 -0.97 7.43
N HIS A 4 -8.27 -1.17 7.29
CA HIS A 4 -7.67 -2.51 7.27
C HIS A 4 -6.77 -2.68 8.47
N SER A 5 -6.94 -3.82 9.14
CA SER A 5 -6.05 -4.20 10.24
C SER A 5 -4.88 -4.99 9.68
N VAL A 6 -3.67 -4.58 10.03
CA VAL A 6 -2.44 -5.27 9.62
C VAL A 6 -1.57 -5.45 10.84
N LYS A 7 -0.66 -6.42 10.79
CA LYS A 7 0.32 -6.61 11.84
C LYS A 7 1.69 -6.20 11.33
N ILE A 8 2.33 -5.28 12.03
CA ILE A 8 3.65 -4.78 11.69
C ILE A 8 4.56 -5.05 12.87
N ALA A 9 5.60 -5.87 12.67
CA ALA A 9 6.55 -6.22 13.72
C ALA A 9 5.84 -6.79 14.95
N GLY A 10 4.77 -7.56 14.75
CA GLY A 10 4.00 -8.16 15.83
C GLY A 10 2.97 -7.26 16.48
N HIS A 11 2.86 -6.00 16.06
CA HIS A 11 1.92 -5.04 16.62
C HIS A 11 0.74 -4.82 15.69
N PRO A 12 -0.51 -4.91 16.18
CA PRO A 12 -1.66 -4.61 15.33
C PRO A 12 -1.73 -3.12 15.02
N THR A 13 -2.00 -2.81 13.77
CA THR A 13 -2.11 -1.43 13.28
C THR A 13 -3.31 -1.35 12.35
N SER A 14 -4.07 -0.25 12.42
CA SER A 14 -5.17 -0.01 11.50
C SER A 14 -4.79 1.10 10.56
N ILE A 15 -5.04 0.88 9.26
CA ILE A 15 -4.76 1.86 8.22
C ILE A 15 -6.05 2.17 7.50
N SER A 16 -6.39 3.46 7.40
CA SER A 16 -7.60 3.92 6.71
C SER A 16 -7.23 4.51 5.36
N LEU A 17 -7.83 3.99 4.30
CA LEU A 17 -7.69 4.50 2.95
C LEU A 17 -9.04 4.48 2.26
N GLU A 18 -9.19 5.32 1.27
CA GLU A 18 -10.34 5.27 0.39
C GLU A 18 -10.39 3.92 -0.32
N ASN A 19 -11.61 3.43 -0.61
CA ASN A 19 -11.80 2.13 -1.25
C ASN A 19 -11.02 2.03 -2.56
N GLU A 20 -10.97 3.11 -3.32
CA GLU A 20 -10.26 3.17 -4.60
C GLU A 20 -8.77 2.90 -4.42
N PHE A 21 -8.18 3.45 -3.36
CA PHE A 21 -6.76 3.21 -3.06
C PHE A 21 -6.53 1.77 -2.63
N TRP A 22 -7.42 1.21 -1.79
CA TRP A 22 -7.27 -0.19 -1.37
C TRP A 22 -7.33 -1.15 -2.56
N ALA A 23 -8.21 -0.87 -3.52
CA ALA A 23 -8.31 -1.70 -4.72
C ALA A 23 -6.99 -1.75 -5.47
N VAL A 24 -6.32 -0.61 -5.59
CA VAL A 24 -5.03 -0.55 -6.29
C VAL A 24 -3.92 -1.18 -5.46
N VAL A 25 -3.92 -0.98 -4.15
CA VAL A 25 -2.94 -1.62 -3.25
C VAL A 25 -3.03 -3.14 -3.38
N LYS A 26 -4.24 -3.69 -3.41
CA LYS A 26 -4.43 -5.13 -3.59
C LYS A 26 -3.87 -5.60 -4.93
N ARG A 27 -4.05 -4.81 -5.99
CA ARG A 27 -3.52 -5.12 -7.31
C ARG A 27 -2.00 -5.12 -7.31
N ILE A 28 -1.40 -4.12 -6.69
CA ILE A 28 0.06 -4.03 -6.56
C ILE A 28 0.60 -5.26 -5.84
N CYS A 29 -0.02 -5.65 -4.73
CA CYS A 29 0.39 -6.81 -3.96
C CYS A 29 0.27 -8.09 -4.77
N LYS A 30 -0.80 -8.23 -5.54
CA LYS A 30 -1.00 -9.40 -6.39
C LYS A 30 0.08 -9.49 -7.46
N GLU A 31 0.45 -8.37 -8.08
CA GLU A 31 1.50 -8.35 -9.09
C GLU A 31 2.86 -8.68 -8.51
N LYS A 32 3.12 -8.22 -7.29
CA LYS A 32 4.36 -8.52 -6.58
C LYS A 32 4.36 -9.89 -5.91
N LYS A 33 3.20 -10.55 -5.86
CA LYS A 33 3.01 -11.85 -5.23
C LYS A 33 3.35 -11.83 -3.74
N ILE A 34 2.93 -10.76 -3.06
CA ILE A 34 3.11 -10.61 -1.61
C ILE A 34 1.78 -10.27 -0.96
N SER A 35 1.69 -10.47 0.35
CA SER A 35 0.50 -10.09 1.11
C SER A 35 0.49 -8.60 1.39
N ILE A 36 -0.70 -8.07 1.74
CA ILE A 36 -0.82 -6.68 2.16
C ILE A 36 0.03 -6.44 3.41
N ASN A 37 0.03 -7.38 4.36
CA ASN A 37 0.86 -7.28 5.56
C ASN A 37 2.35 -7.13 5.22
N ALA A 38 2.84 -7.96 4.29
CA ALA A 38 4.24 -7.90 3.87
C ALA A 38 4.56 -6.57 3.21
N TYR A 39 3.66 -6.10 2.34
CA TYR A 39 3.85 -4.85 1.64
C TYR A 39 3.90 -3.66 2.59
N VAL A 40 2.93 -3.60 3.52
CA VAL A 40 2.86 -2.52 4.50
C VAL A 40 4.06 -2.56 5.45
N THR A 41 4.50 -3.76 5.83
CA THR A 41 5.67 -3.92 6.68
C THR A 41 6.92 -3.32 6.03
N GLU A 42 7.09 -3.56 4.73
CA GLU A 42 8.20 -2.96 3.97
C GLU A 42 8.14 -1.44 3.98
N LEU A 43 6.95 -0.87 3.75
CA LEU A 43 6.78 0.57 3.74
C LEU A 43 7.02 1.18 5.12
N GLU A 44 6.60 0.49 6.16
CA GLU A 44 6.74 0.98 7.53
C GLU A 44 8.21 1.12 7.92
N LYS A 45 9.06 0.23 7.44
CA LYS A 45 10.49 0.31 7.70
C LYS A 45 11.10 1.62 7.21
N GLU A 46 10.58 2.15 6.09
CA GLU A 46 11.08 3.37 5.48
C GLU A 46 10.39 4.62 6.04
N HIS A 47 9.09 4.52 6.32
CA HIS A 47 8.27 5.67 6.72
C HIS A 47 7.27 5.28 7.80
N PRO A 48 7.75 5.07 9.04
CA PRO A 48 6.88 4.55 10.10
C PRO A 48 5.77 5.50 10.54
N GLU A 49 5.92 6.81 10.31
CA GLU A 49 4.98 7.79 10.84
C GLU A 49 3.82 8.13 9.90
N ASN A 50 3.82 7.64 8.67
CA ASN A 50 2.79 8.05 7.71
C ASN A 50 2.49 6.96 6.68
N LEU A 51 1.94 5.84 7.15
CA LEU A 51 1.65 4.70 6.27
C LEU A 51 0.57 5.02 5.24
N SER A 52 -0.50 5.72 5.64
CA SER A 52 -1.57 6.08 4.71
C SER A 52 -1.06 6.95 3.57
N GLY A 53 -0.25 7.94 3.90
CA GLY A 53 0.36 8.81 2.90
C GLY A 53 1.29 8.05 1.97
N MET A 54 2.07 7.13 2.53
CA MET A 54 2.98 6.31 1.72
C MET A 54 2.23 5.38 0.78
N LEU A 55 1.14 4.79 1.24
CA LEU A 55 0.33 3.93 0.38
C LEU A 55 -0.28 4.73 -0.78
N ARG A 56 -0.75 5.94 -0.51
CA ARG A 56 -1.27 6.81 -1.58
C ARG A 56 -0.18 7.16 -2.59
N LEU A 57 1.01 7.44 -2.11
CA LEU A 57 2.15 7.75 -2.97
C LEU A 57 2.54 6.55 -3.84
N GLU A 58 2.52 5.34 -3.27
CA GLU A 58 2.80 4.13 -4.01
C GLU A 58 1.78 3.88 -5.12
N VAL A 59 0.52 4.18 -4.86
CA VAL A 59 -0.53 4.09 -5.88
C VAL A 59 -0.25 5.06 -7.02
N LEU A 60 0.13 6.28 -6.68
CA LEU A 60 0.47 7.30 -7.70
C LEU A 60 1.65 6.82 -8.55
N ARG A 61 2.71 6.31 -7.92
CA ARG A 61 3.88 5.80 -8.62
C ARG A 61 3.53 4.62 -9.53
N TYR A 62 2.63 3.75 -9.06
CA TYR A 62 2.18 2.62 -9.84
C TYR A 62 1.53 3.09 -11.15
N TYR A 63 0.63 4.06 -11.07
CA TYR A 63 -0.02 4.60 -12.26
C TYR A 63 0.93 5.36 -13.16
N GLN A 64 1.87 6.09 -12.61
CA GLN A 64 2.89 6.78 -13.41
C GLN A 64 3.71 5.80 -14.23
N ARG A 65 4.08 4.65 -13.64
CA ARG A 65 4.80 3.61 -14.37
C ARG A 65 3.94 3.02 -15.48
N LYS A 66 2.67 2.73 -15.18
CA LYS A 66 1.76 2.18 -16.18
C LYS A 66 1.57 3.13 -17.35
N LEU A 67 1.41 4.41 -17.09
CA LEU A 67 1.30 5.41 -18.15
C LEU A 67 2.58 5.49 -18.99
N GLY A 68 3.74 5.37 -18.36
CA GLY A 68 4.99 5.34 -19.07
C GLY A 68 5.13 4.15 -20.00
N GLU A 69 4.58 3.00 -19.59
CA GLU A 69 4.61 1.77 -20.42
C GLU A 69 3.74 1.87 -21.65
N ILE A 70 2.72 2.74 -21.64
CA ILE A 70 1.78 2.88 -22.76
C ILE A 70 2.37 3.69 -23.91
N LYS A 71 3.38 4.46 -23.66
CA LYS A 71 4.00 5.31 -24.68
C LYS A 71 4.72 4.48 -25.78
#